data_f71ded0c564c573a96983952b1d65a8b
#
_entry.id   f71ded0c564c573a96983952b1d65a8b
#
_cell.length_a   1.000
_cell.length_b   1.000
_cell.length_c   1.000
_cell.angle_alpha   90.00
_cell.angle_beta   90.00
_cell.angle_gamma   90.00
#
_symmetry.space_group_name_H-M   'P 1'
#
loop_
_entity.id
_entity.type
_entity.pdbx_description
1 polymer ?
#
loop_
_entity_poly.entity_id
_entity_poly.type
_entity_poly.pdbx_seq_one_letter_code
_entity_poly.pdbx_strand_id
1 'polypeptide(L)'
;MLAAVICACVCACVKWNSSFISFGSIRRLALKRILAIVIVLMILFLTVIYADDMNEAASTSSIFEDLAVETFNGDEPVINAQSAIVMDFDTGRVIFEKNAYQRRPMASTTKVMTAIIALENGNLDDIVTISRNATSIHGSLMHLHTGEKLPLRDLMYGLLLCSGNDASIAIAEHVGGSVEGFLEMMNNKAKEIGANNTHFTSPHGLDDVGHHSTAYDMALITKYALNIPVFNEIVKTKSIQVGNRYLNNSNEMLTSYEGADGVKTGYTGRAGRCLITSATRDGRRFISVVLFCDSRSQRALSSKKILDYTFSLYYPRTIISSQYLGSLPVEKGFEKSVPIYVEKTITLPLSDEEVAALYTKLSLPDYIQAPITEKSVVGTLSVYLGDKILCESSIRAGKSIKQKTILQYFIDVFIEWLELVK
;
A
#
# COMPACT_ATOMS: atom_id res chain seq x y z
N MET A 1 2.22 -14.12 -39.56
CA MET A 1 1.36 -15.01 -40.36
C MET A 1 -0.05 -14.48 -40.59
N LEU A 2 -0.64 -13.75 -39.64
CA LEU A 2 -2.01 -13.18 -39.78
C LEU A 2 -2.11 -12.07 -40.84
N ALA A 3 -1.10 -11.22 -40.99
CA ALA A 3 -1.09 -10.11 -41.96
C ALA A 3 -1.15 -10.58 -43.45
N ALA A 4 -0.59 -11.75 -43.75
CA ALA A 4 -0.60 -12.32 -45.10
C ALA A 4 -1.97 -12.87 -45.49
N VAL A 5 -2.75 -13.39 -44.51
CA VAL A 5 -4.09 -13.93 -44.77
C VAL A 5 -5.10 -12.78 -44.97
N ILE A 6 -4.94 -11.68 -44.27
CA ILE A 6 -5.81 -10.49 -44.39
C ILE A 6 -5.60 -9.79 -45.74
N CYS A 7 -4.34 -9.70 -46.21
CA CYS A 7 -4.03 -9.14 -47.53
C CYS A 7 -4.59 -9.96 -48.68
N ALA A 8 -4.60 -11.30 -48.55
CA ALA A 8 -5.17 -12.21 -49.55
C ALA A 8 -6.70 -12.13 -49.67
N CYS A 9 -7.41 -11.96 -48.52
CA CYS A 9 -8.87 -11.78 -48.53
C CYS A 9 -9.31 -10.44 -49.10
N VAL A 10 -8.56 -9.35 -48.87
CA VAL A 10 -8.86 -8.02 -49.44
C VAL A 10 -8.61 -7.98 -50.94
N CYS A 11 -7.53 -8.60 -51.45
CA CYS A 11 -7.28 -8.68 -52.90
C CYS A 11 -8.25 -9.55 -53.68
N ALA A 12 -8.81 -10.62 -53.07
CA ALA A 12 -9.81 -11.48 -53.70
C ALA A 12 -11.17 -10.79 -53.89
N CYS A 13 -11.52 -9.82 -53.02
CA CYS A 13 -12.78 -9.06 -53.13
C CYS A 13 -12.75 -7.93 -54.17
N VAL A 14 -11.56 -7.48 -54.62
CA VAL A 14 -11.42 -6.33 -55.58
C VAL A 14 -11.46 -6.79 -57.04
N LYS A 15 -11.29 -8.10 -57.36
CA LYS A 15 -11.16 -8.64 -58.73
C LYS A 15 -12.39 -9.35 -59.24
N TRP A 16 -13.63 -8.88 -58.96
CA TRP A 16 -14.79 -9.46 -59.69
C TRP A 16 -15.71 -8.39 -60.27
N ASN A 17 -15.48 -8.21 -61.55
CA ASN A 17 -16.36 -8.07 -62.72
C ASN A 17 -17.36 -6.91 -62.77
N SER A 18 -17.02 -6.02 -63.71
CA SER A 18 -17.89 -5.05 -64.35
C SER A 18 -18.81 -5.78 -65.35
N SER A 19 -20.05 -6.07 -64.99
CA SER A 19 -21.18 -6.12 -65.94
C SER A 19 -22.53 -6.28 -65.22
N PHE A 20 -23.43 -5.35 -65.53
CA PHE A 20 -24.89 -5.38 -65.33
C PHE A 20 -25.46 -5.63 -63.90
N ILE A 21 -25.65 -4.58 -63.16
CA ILE A 21 -26.57 -4.61 -62.02
C ILE A 21 -27.28 -3.24 -61.83
N SER A 22 -28.61 -3.28 -61.66
CA SER A 22 -29.49 -2.14 -61.50
C SER A 22 -29.13 -1.30 -60.22
N PHE A 23 -29.33 0.00 -60.26
CA PHE A 23 -28.91 0.99 -59.24
C PHE A 23 -29.36 0.69 -57.80
N GLY A 24 -30.35 -0.18 -57.57
CA GLY A 24 -30.82 -0.58 -56.24
C GLY A 24 -30.03 -1.69 -55.59
N SER A 25 -29.37 -2.56 -56.36
CA SER A 25 -28.54 -3.68 -55.82
C SER A 25 -27.15 -3.22 -55.45
N ILE A 26 -26.61 -2.21 -56.13
CA ILE A 26 -25.29 -1.61 -55.80
C ILE A 26 -25.29 -0.94 -54.45
N ARG A 27 -26.35 -0.22 -54.05
CA ARG A 27 -26.49 0.37 -52.72
C ARG A 27 -26.57 -0.68 -51.62
N ARG A 28 -27.31 -1.79 -51.83
CA ARG A 28 -27.38 -2.90 -50.84
C ARG A 28 -26.06 -3.63 -50.68
N LEU A 29 -25.30 -3.81 -51.79
CA LEU A 29 -24.00 -4.47 -51.73
C LEU A 29 -22.94 -3.56 -51.03
N ALA A 30 -22.94 -2.26 -51.33
CA ALA A 30 -22.09 -1.29 -50.67
C ALA A 30 -22.39 -1.19 -49.14
N LEU A 31 -23.66 -1.17 -48.75
CA LEU A 31 -24.06 -1.15 -47.35
C LEU A 31 -23.62 -2.41 -46.60
N LYS A 32 -23.77 -3.60 -47.21
CA LYS A 32 -23.28 -4.88 -46.64
C LYS A 32 -21.77 -4.90 -46.50
N ARG A 33 -20.99 -4.34 -47.46
CA ARG A 33 -19.53 -4.22 -47.36
C ARG A 33 -19.08 -3.26 -46.30
N ILE A 34 -19.75 -2.09 -46.16
CA ILE A 34 -19.47 -1.12 -45.09
C ILE A 34 -19.77 -1.76 -43.73
N LEU A 35 -20.92 -2.46 -43.61
CA LEU A 35 -21.27 -3.13 -42.35
C LEU A 35 -20.26 -4.22 -41.98
N ALA A 36 -19.79 -5.02 -42.96
CA ALA A 36 -18.76 -6.03 -42.73
C ALA A 36 -17.41 -5.42 -42.31
N ILE A 37 -17.01 -4.30 -42.91
CA ILE A 37 -15.79 -3.57 -42.53
C ILE A 37 -15.94 -2.99 -41.10
N VAL A 38 -17.08 -2.42 -40.74
CA VAL A 38 -17.36 -1.92 -39.42
C VAL A 38 -17.32 -3.05 -38.37
N ILE A 39 -17.91 -4.22 -38.70
CA ILE A 39 -17.87 -5.40 -37.81
C ILE A 39 -16.43 -5.91 -37.65
N VAL A 40 -15.65 -5.99 -38.72
CA VAL A 40 -14.23 -6.40 -38.64
C VAL A 40 -13.39 -5.39 -37.84
N LEU A 41 -13.61 -4.10 -38.03
CA LEU A 41 -12.95 -3.05 -37.25
C LEU A 41 -13.36 -3.10 -35.78
N MET A 42 -14.64 -3.37 -35.49
CA MET A 42 -15.15 -3.54 -34.13
C MET A 42 -14.58 -4.79 -33.45
N ILE A 43 -14.45 -5.90 -34.18
CA ILE A 43 -13.79 -7.13 -33.68
C ILE A 43 -12.29 -6.88 -33.45
N LEU A 44 -11.60 -6.20 -34.36
CA LEU A 44 -10.21 -5.80 -34.18
C LEU A 44 -10.01 -4.86 -32.98
N PHE A 45 -10.94 -3.93 -32.77
CA PHE A 45 -10.91 -3.04 -31.61
C PHE A 45 -11.15 -3.80 -30.29
N LEU A 46 -12.09 -4.75 -30.31
CA LEU A 46 -12.35 -5.64 -29.16
C LEU A 46 -11.14 -6.55 -28.86
N THR A 47 -10.47 -7.11 -29.89
CA THR A 47 -9.29 -7.96 -29.67
C THR A 47 -8.09 -7.20 -29.13
N VAL A 48 -7.92 -5.92 -29.49
CA VAL A 48 -6.85 -5.06 -28.90
C VAL A 48 -7.14 -4.77 -27.43
N ILE A 49 -8.40 -4.56 -27.05
CA ILE A 49 -8.79 -4.33 -25.64
C ILE A 49 -8.63 -5.60 -24.80
N TYR A 50 -8.93 -6.80 -25.36
CA TYR A 50 -8.83 -8.07 -24.64
C TYR A 50 -7.41 -8.66 -24.58
N ALA A 51 -6.53 -8.33 -25.53
CA ALA A 51 -5.19 -8.91 -25.60
C ALA A 51 -4.22 -8.36 -24.54
N ASP A 52 -4.47 -7.16 -24.02
CA ASP A 52 -3.54 -6.48 -23.12
C ASP A 52 -3.64 -7.02 -21.67
N ASP A 53 -4.82 -7.51 -21.25
CA ASP A 53 -5.02 -8.06 -19.89
C ASP A 53 -4.55 -9.52 -19.74
N MET A 54 -4.55 -10.30 -20.84
CA MET A 54 -4.24 -11.75 -20.81
C MET A 54 -2.73 -12.05 -20.81
N ASN A 55 -1.86 -11.10 -21.15
CA ASN A 55 -0.41 -11.33 -21.28
C ASN A 55 0.40 -11.09 -19.99
N GLU A 56 -0.24 -10.83 -18.86
CA GLU A 56 0.48 -10.60 -17.61
C GLU A 56 1.19 -11.85 -17.06
N ALA A 57 0.76 -13.05 -17.48
CA ALA A 57 1.29 -14.32 -16.96
C ALA A 57 2.41 -14.96 -17.82
N ALA A 58 2.70 -14.48 -19.03
CA ALA A 58 3.40 -15.30 -20.03
C ALA A 58 4.83 -14.88 -20.43
N SER A 59 5.44 -13.82 -19.90
CA SER A 59 6.82 -13.48 -20.33
C SER A 59 7.66 -12.83 -19.22
N THR A 60 8.27 -13.64 -18.36
CA THR A 60 9.13 -13.16 -17.28
C THR A 60 10.63 -13.36 -17.48
N SER A 61 11.12 -13.93 -18.59
CA SER A 61 12.49 -14.46 -18.64
C SER A 61 13.53 -13.64 -19.42
N SER A 62 13.21 -12.53 -20.09
CA SER A 62 14.19 -11.90 -20.98
C SER A 62 14.41 -10.37 -20.86
N ILE A 63 13.80 -9.69 -19.90
CA ILE A 63 13.84 -8.21 -19.84
C ILE A 63 14.84 -7.66 -18.83
N PHE A 64 15.40 -8.48 -17.94
CA PHE A 64 16.15 -8.01 -16.77
C PHE A 64 17.67 -8.25 -16.78
N GLU A 65 18.25 -8.78 -17.86
CA GLU A 65 19.70 -9.12 -17.88
C GLU A 65 20.66 -7.92 -17.97
N ASP A 66 20.19 -6.70 -18.30
CA ASP A 66 21.08 -5.54 -18.57
C ASP A 66 20.81 -4.29 -17.72
N LEU A 67 20.14 -4.41 -16.57
CA LEU A 67 19.99 -3.24 -15.68
C LEU A 67 21.19 -3.16 -14.73
N ALA A 68 22.25 -2.46 -15.15
CA ALA A 68 23.36 -2.07 -14.29
C ALA A 68 22.81 -1.40 -13.03
N VAL A 69 23.35 -1.77 -11.87
CA VAL A 69 23.10 -1.07 -10.61
C VAL A 69 23.63 0.34 -10.77
N GLU A 70 22.72 1.31 -10.94
CA GLU A 70 23.12 2.73 -10.91
C GLU A 70 23.62 3.02 -9.49
N THR A 71 24.87 3.44 -9.37
CA THR A 71 25.38 3.99 -8.10
C THR A 71 24.73 5.34 -7.90
N PHE A 72 23.89 5.46 -6.87
CA PHE A 72 23.23 6.72 -6.52
C PHE A 72 24.25 7.65 -5.85
N ASN A 73 24.45 8.83 -6.45
CA ASN A 73 25.33 9.90 -5.93
C ASN A 73 24.60 10.82 -4.93
N GLY A 74 23.52 10.34 -4.28
CA GLY A 74 22.71 11.12 -3.35
C GLY A 74 21.50 11.84 -3.98
N ASP A 75 21.47 12.01 -5.30
CA ASP A 75 20.33 12.66 -5.98
C ASP A 75 19.08 11.78 -6.01
N GLU A 76 17.91 12.41 -5.88
CA GLU A 76 16.63 11.71 -6.00
C GLU A 76 16.45 11.04 -7.35
N PRO A 77 16.02 9.77 -7.40
CA PRO A 77 15.93 9.03 -8.66
C PRO A 77 14.80 9.54 -9.56
N VAL A 78 15.13 9.72 -10.84
CA VAL A 78 14.11 10.00 -11.86
C VAL A 78 13.40 8.71 -12.24
N ILE A 79 12.07 8.71 -12.09
CA ILE A 79 11.20 7.56 -12.34
C ILE A 79 10.07 7.88 -13.31
N ASN A 80 9.60 6.84 -14.00
CA ASN A 80 8.50 6.93 -14.97
C ASN A 80 7.11 7.08 -14.31
N ALA A 81 6.93 6.65 -13.06
CA ALA A 81 5.65 6.75 -12.36
C ALA A 81 5.16 8.20 -12.25
N GLN A 82 3.87 8.43 -12.46
CA GLN A 82 3.27 9.76 -12.24
C GLN A 82 3.05 10.07 -10.76
N SER A 83 2.77 9.05 -9.94
CA SER A 83 2.75 9.17 -8.48
C SER A 83 3.51 8.02 -7.86
N ALA A 84 4.32 8.31 -6.84
CA ALA A 84 5.09 7.30 -6.14
C ALA A 84 5.37 7.69 -4.70
N ILE A 85 5.66 6.68 -3.87
CA ILE A 85 6.08 6.85 -2.48
C ILE A 85 6.95 5.67 -2.05
N VAL A 86 7.89 5.93 -1.14
CA VAL A 86 8.47 4.90 -0.28
C VAL A 86 8.18 5.25 1.16
N MET A 87 7.63 4.29 1.88
CA MET A 87 7.29 4.39 3.29
C MET A 87 8.04 3.33 4.09
N ASP A 88 8.61 3.73 5.19
CA ASP A 88 9.18 2.80 6.19
C ASP A 88 8.06 2.00 6.86
N PHE A 89 8.20 0.68 6.88
CA PHE A 89 7.15 -0.20 7.41
C PHE A 89 6.94 -0.03 8.92
N ASP A 90 8.02 0.11 9.69
CA ASP A 90 7.92 0.14 11.15
C ASP A 90 7.33 1.46 11.63
N THR A 91 7.88 2.58 11.17
CA THR A 91 7.54 3.92 11.66
C THR A 91 6.41 4.59 10.86
N GLY A 92 6.17 4.18 9.60
CA GLY A 92 5.27 4.88 8.69
C GLY A 92 5.87 6.17 8.11
N ARG A 93 7.18 6.40 8.32
CA ARG A 93 7.87 7.57 7.78
C ARG A 93 7.93 7.51 6.26
N VAL A 94 7.58 8.62 5.62
CA VAL A 94 7.77 8.80 4.17
C VAL A 94 9.23 9.16 3.90
N ILE A 95 9.89 8.38 3.07
CA ILE A 95 11.31 8.53 2.70
C ILE A 95 11.46 9.18 1.33
N PHE A 96 10.62 8.78 0.38
CA PHE A 96 10.59 9.31 -0.98
C PHE A 96 9.14 9.58 -1.36
N GLU A 97 8.88 10.69 -2.08
CA GLU A 97 7.55 10.98 -2.59
C GLU A 97 7.59 11.73 -3.92
N LYS A 98 6.69 11.37 -4.82
CA LYS A 98 6.41 12.07 -6.07
C LYS A 98 4.91 12.13 -6.27
N ASN A 99 4.30 13.31 -6.18
CA ASN A 99 2.84 13.48 -6.31
C ASN A 99 2.04 12.46 -5.46
N ALA A 100 2.55 12.10 -4.29
CA ALA A 100 2.09 10.96 -3.50
C ALA A 100 0.64 11.11 -3.01
N TYR A 101 0.12 12.33 -2.90
CA TYR A 101 -1.22 12.65 -2.40
C TYR A 101 -2.24 12.92 -3.51
N GLN A 102 -1.85 12.81 -4.79
CA GLN A 102 -2.77 12.95 -5.91
C GLN A 102 -3.70 11.74 -6.03
N ARG A 103 -5.01 11.99 -6.12
CA ARG A 103 -6.02 10.94 -6.37
C ARG A 103 -5.85 10.36 -7.75
N ARG A 104 -5.75 9.04 -7.85
CA ARG A 104 -5.58 8.30 -9.10
C ARG A 104 -6.36 7.00 -9.06
N PRO A 105 -6.77 6.47 -10.23
CA PRO A 105 -7.17 5.08 -10.33
C PRO A 105 -5.97 4.19 -9.92
N MET A 106 -6.24 3.11 -9.19
CA MET A 106 -5.20 2.24 -8.65
C MET A 106 -5.28 0.80 -9.18
N ALA A 107 -6.23 0.53 -10.09
CA ALA A 107 -6.43 -0.81 -10.67
C ALA A 107 -6.50 -1.91 -9.59
N SER A 108 -5.99 -3.09 -9.88
CA SER A 108 -6.02 -4.25 -8.98
C SER A 108 -5.16 -4.13 -7.70
N THR A 109 -4.47 -3.01 -7.46
CA THR A 109 -3.90 -2.75 -6.13
C THR A 109 -5.00 -2.58 -5.08
N THR A 110 -6.23 -2.27 -5.48
CA THR A 110 -7.48 -2.34 -4.71
C THR A 110 -7.60 -3.62 -3.89
N LYS A 111 -7.14 -4.76 -4.44
CA LYS A 111 -7.27 -6.08 -3.83
C LYS A 111 -6.49 -6.25 -2.52
N VAL A 112 -5.60 -5.32 -2.18
CA VAL A 112 -4.97 -5.25 -0.86
C VAL A 112 -6.05 -4.97 0.20
N MET A 113 -6.96 -4.02 -0.03
CA MET A 113 -8.07 -3.73 0.88
C MET A 113 -9.08 -4.89 0.90
N THR A 114 -9.39 -5.49 -0.25
CA THR A 114 -10.24 -6.69 -0.32
C THR A 114 -9.69 -7.81 0.55
N ALA A 115 -8.38 -8.03 0.52
CA ALA A 115 -7.72 -9.01 1.35
C ALA A 115 -7.79 -8.68 2.85
N ILE A 116 -7.60 -7.42 3.25
CA ILE A 116 -7.74 -6.98 4.64
C ILE A 116 -9.12 -7.33 5.17
N ILE A 117 -10.17 -6.92 4.45
CA ILE A 117 -11.56 -7.17 4.88
C ILE A 117 -11.85 -8.66 4.97
N ALA A 118 -11.39 -9.44 3.99
CA ALA A 118 -11.58 -10.89 4.00
C ALA A 118 -10.87 -11.58 5.18
N LEU A 119 -9.65 -11.14 5.52
CA LEU A 119 -8.87 -11.73 6.62
C LEU A 119 -9.36 -11.32 8.01
N GLU A 120 -9.98 -10.16 8.13
CA GLU A 120 -10.50 -9.70 9.42
C GLU A 120 -11.92 -10.19 9.72
N ASN A 121 -12.74 -10.45 8.70
CA ASN A 121 -14.17 -10.73 8.88
C ASN A 121 -14.59 -12.11 8.39
N GLY A 122 -13.75 -12.82 7.62
CA GLY A 122 -14.00 -14.16 7.12
C GLY A 122 -13.20 -15.22 7.89
N ASN A 123 -13.67 -16.46 7.85
CA ASN A 123 -12.89 -17.61 8.28
C ASN A 123 -12.28 -18.28 7.04
N LEU A 124 -10.97 -18.43 7.01
CA LEU A 124 -10.22 -18.96 5.87
C LEU A 124 -10.60 -20.40 5.50
N ASP A 125 -11.18 -21.16 6.41
CA ASP A 125 -11.61 -22.54 6.21
C ASP A 125 -13.07 -22.64 5.74
N ASP A 126 -13.81 -21.51 5.67
CA ASP A 126 -15.17 -21.49 5.13
C ASP A 126 -15.20 -21.90 3.68
N ILE A 127 -16.19 -22.73 3.34
CA ILE A 127 -16.40 -23.17 1.96
C ILE A 127 -17.30 -22.18 1.24
N VAL A 128 -16.70 -21.43 0.33
CA VAL A 128 -17.37 -20.45 -0.52
C VAL A 128 -17.95 -21.12 -1.75
N THR A 129 -19.25 -20.91 -1.98
CA THR A 129 -19.91 -21.35 -3.22
C THR A 129 -19.88 -20.23 -4.26
N ILE A 130 -19.25 -20.48 -5.41
CA ILE A 130 -19.04 -19.47 -6.43
C ILE A 130 -20.35 -19.14 -7.14
N SER A 131 -20.72 -17.87 -7.14
CA SER A 131 -21.94 -17.35 -7.78
C SER A 131 -21.77 -17.20 -9.30
N ARG A 132 -22.89 -17.06 -10.00
CA ARG A 132 -22.89 -16.66 -11.41
C ARG A 132 -22.35 -15.24 -11.61
N ASN A 133 -22.59 -14.34 -10.66
CA ASN A 133 -22.08 -12.97 -10.72
C ASN A 133 -20.54 -12.98 -10.69
N ALA A 134 -19.93 -13.71 -9.75
CA ALA A 134 -18.47 -13.86 -9.68
C ALA A 134 -17.86 -14.38 -11.00
N THR A 135 -18.51 -15.34 -11.66
CA THR A 135 -18.00 -15.91 -12.92
C THR A 135 -18.29 -15.06 -14.16
N SER A 136 -19.09 -13.99 -14.05
CA SER A 136 -19.47 -13.12 -15.16
C SER A 136 -18.53 -11.92 -15.33
N ILE A 137 -17.63 -11.69 -14.38
CA ILE A 137 -16.67 -10.58 -14.41
C ILE A 137 -15.57 -10.85 -15.44
N HIS A 138 -15.00 -9.79 -16.00
CA HIS A 138 -13.91 -9.85 -16.97
C HIS A 138 -12.56 -9.42 -16.37
N GLY A 139 -11.50 -9.50 -17.18
CA GLY A 139 -10.12 -9.15 -16.82
C GLY A 139 -9.34 -10.33 -16.27
N SER A 140 -8.46 -10.11 -15.31
CA SER A 140 -7.68 -11.18 -14.68
C SER A 140 -8.58 -12.12 -13.88
N LEU A 141 -8.45 -13.42 -14.08
CA LEU A 141 -9.34 -14.42 -13.50
C LEU A 141 -8.55 -15.58 -12.85
N MET A 142 -9.08 -16.12 -11.79
CA MET A 142 -8.71 -17.43 -11.24
C MET A 142 -9.35 -18.58 -12.05
N HIS A 143 -10.27 -18.24 -12.99
CA HIS A 143 -11.07 -19.17 -13.80
C HIS A 143 -11.99 -20.06 -12.95
N LEU A 144 -12.77 -19.42 -12.09
CA LEU A 144 -13.78 -20.07 -11.26
C LEU A 144 -15.01 -20.48 -12.09
N HIS A 145 -15.72 -21.53 -11.64
CA HIS A 145 -16.95 -22.01 -12.26
C HIS A 145 -18.15 -21.79 -11.33
N THR A 146 -19.30 -21.42 -11.91
CA THR A 146 -20.55 -21.26 -11.15
C THR A 146 -20.90 -22.57 -10.41
N GLY A 147 -21.18 -22.46 -9.11
CA GLY A 147 -21.48 -23.61 -8.25
C GLY A 147 -20.24 -24.35 -7.70
N GLU A 148 -19.04 -23.97 -8.16
CA GLU A 148 -17.78 -24.48 -7.57
C GLU A 148 -17.70 -24.13 -6.09
N LYS A 149 -17.07 -25.00 -5.30
CA LYS A 149 -16.90 -24.84 -3.86
C LYS A 149 -15.42 -24.86 -3.51
N LEU A 150 -14.91 -23.77 -2.93
CA LEU A 150 -13.50 -23.63 -2.55
C LEU A 150 -13.41 -23.03 -1.14
N PRO A 151 -12.37 -23.38 -0.36
CA PRO A 151 -12.03 -22.66 0.85
C PRO A 151 -11.75 -21.18 0.59
N LEU A 152 -12.14 -20.29 1.50
CA LEU A 152 -11.82 -18.86 1.39
C LEU A 152 -10.31 -18.63 1.25
N ARG A 153 -9.48 -19.43 1.90
CA ARG A 153 -8.01 -19.42 1.77
C ARG A 153 -7.56 -19.55 0.30
N ASP A 154 -8.17 -20.45 -0.43
CA ASP A 154 -7.83 -20.70 -1.85
C ASP A 154 -8.20 -19.51 -2.74
N LEU A 155 -9.34 -18.88 -2.45
CA LEU A 155 -9.75 -17.65 -3.12
C LEU A 155 -8.81 -16.49 -2.81
N MET A 156 -8.24 -16.43 -1.61
CA MET A 156 -7.24 -15.42 -1.25
C MET A 156 -5.95 -15.56 -2.07
N TYR A 157 -5.49 -16.77 -2.33
CA TYR A 157 -4.39 -17.00 -3.27
C TYR A 157 -4.75 -16.55 -4.69
N GLY A 158 -5.95 -16.88 -5.18
CA GLY A 158 -6.45 -16.41 -6.47
C GLY A 158 -6.52 -14.88 -6.56
N LEU A 159 -7.00 -14.22 -5.50
CA LEU A 159 -7.10 -12.76 -5.37
C LEU A 159 -5.73 -12.08 -5.50
N LEU A 160 -4.73 -12.55 -4.76
CA LEU A 160 -3.47 -11.84 -4.57
C LEU A 160 -2.40 -12.24 -5.58
N LEU A 161 -2.30 -13.51 -6.00
CA LEU A 161 -1.29 -13.97 -6.95
C LEU A 161 -1.66 -13.66 -8.40
N CYS A 162 -2.74 -14.26 -8.90
CA CYS A 162 -3.18 -14.06 -10.28
C CYS A 162 -4.15 -12.88 -10.46
N SER A 163 -4.42 -12.13 -9.38
CA SER A 163 -5.28 -10.94 -9.44
C SER A 163 -6.74 -11.23 -9.83
N GLY A 164 -7.30 -12.43 -9.48
CA GLY A 164 -8.62 -12.89 -9.89
C GLY A 164 -9.74 -11.91 -9.52
N ASN A 165 -10.42 -11.36 -10.52
CA ASN A 165 -11.60 -10.53 -10.33
C ASN A 165 -12.79 -11.39 -9.88
N ASP A 166 -12.90 -12.58 -10.41
CA ASP A 166 -13.86 -13.62 -10.00
C ASP A 166 -13.71 -14.00 -8.52
N ALA A 167 -12.48 -14.23 -8.07
CA ALA A 167 -12.17 -14.46 -6.67
C ALA A 167 -12.55 -13.25 -5.80
N SER A 168 -12.31 -12.03 -6.29
CA SER A 168 -12.66 -10.78 -5.60
C SER A 168 -14.16 -10.64 -5.33
N ILE A 169 -14.99 -10.93 -6.34
CA ILE A 169 -16.46 -10.91 -6.21
C ILE A 169 -16.94 -12.03 -5.28
N ALA A 170 -16.43 -13.26 -5.45
CA ALA A 170 -16.80 -14.39 -4.60
C ALA A 170 -16.49 -14.13 -3.11
N ILE A 171 -15.33 -13.55 -2.83
CA ILE A 171 -14.94 -13.12 -1.47
C ILE A 171 -15.90 -12.06 -0.95
N ALA A 172 -16.20 -11.03 -1.76
CA ALA A 172 -17.07 -9.93 -1.37
C ALA A 172 -18.48 -10.41 -1.04
N GLU A 173 -19.06 -11.28 -1.86
CA GLU A 173 -20.38 -11.85 -1.62
C GLU A 173 -20.42 -12.73 -0.36
N HIS A 174 -19.37 -13.53 -0.13
CA HIS A 174 -19.32 -14.43 1.03
C HIS A 174 -19.13 -13.66 2.34
N VAL A 175 -18.15 -12.75 2.39
CA VAL A 175 -17.76 -12.06 3.64
C VAL A 175 -18.68 -10.88 3.94
N GLY A 176 -19.09 -10.13 2.91
CA GLY A 176 -19.96 -8.96 3.07
C GLY A 176 -21.45 -9.25 2.99
N GLY A 177 -21.85 -10.51 2.68
CA GLY A 177 -23.24 -10.88 2.39
C GLY A 177 -23.74 -10.35 1.04
N SER A 178 -23.14 -9.29 0.51
CA SER A 178 -23.30 -8.74 -0.83
C SER A 178 -22.05 -7.93 -1.22
N VAL A 179 -21.89 -7.62 -2.50
CA VAL A 179 -20.80 -6.75 -2.96
C VAL A 179 -20.92 -5.35 -2.33
N GLU A 180 -22.14 -4.82 -2.24
CA GLU A 180 -22.42 -3.49 -1.65
C GLU A 180 -22.03 -3.45 -0.17
N GLY A 181 -22.44 -4.45 0.62
CA GLY A 181 -22.07 -4.56 2.03
C GLY A 181 -20.57 -4.66 2.23
N PHE A 182 -19.90 -5.41 1.35
CA PHE A 182 -18.43 -5.51 1.37
C PHE A 182 -17.74 -4.17 1.05
N LEU A 183 -18.28 -3.40 0.10
CA LEU A 183 -17.77 -2.08 -0.25
C LEU A 183 -17.92 -1.06 0.91
N GLU A 184 -19.01 -1.15 1.67
CA GLU A 184 -19.16 -0.35 2.88
C GLU A 184 -18.06 -0.69 3.90
N MET A 185 -17.77 -1.97 4.10
CA MET A 185 -16.67 -2.41 4.97
C MET A 185 -15.32 -1.89 4.48
N MET A 186 -15.01 -1.97 3.17
CA MET A 186 -13.77 -1.45 2.57
C MET A 186 -13.62 0.06 2.81
N ASN A 187 -14.67 0.84 2.57
CA ASN A 187 -14.63 2.29 2.73
C ASN A 187 -14.55 2.73 4.21
N ASN A 188 -15.19 1.99 5.11
CA ASN A 188 -15.07 2.23 6.55
C ASN A 188 -13.65 1.91 7.05
N LYS A 189 -13.07 0.79 6.60
CA LYS A 189 -11.70 0.41 6.94
C LYS A 189 -10.68 1.42 6.39
N ALA A 190 -10.88 1.97 5.19
CA ALA A 190 -10.02 3.02 4.65
C ALA A 190 -9.96 4.24 5.59
N LYS A 191 -11.12 4.69 6.11
CA LYS A 191 -11.19 5.78 7.10
C LYS A 191 -10.50 5.43 8.41
N GLU A 192 -10.71 4.19 8.91
CA GLU A 192 -10.09 3.68 10.13
C GLU A 192 -8.55 3.67 10.04
N ILE A 193 -8.00 3.27 8.89
CA ILE A 193 -6.57 3.26 8.61
C ILE A 193 -6.01 4.68 8.43
N GLY A 194 -6.85 5.68 8.17
CA GLY A 194 -6.45 7.05 7.85
C GLY A 194 -6.23 7.32 6.35
N ALA A 195 -6.66 6.40 5.48
CA ALA A 195 -6.60 6.54 4.02
C ALA A 195 -7.76 7.43 3.51
N ASN A 196 -7.71 8.72 3.86
CA ASN A 196 -8.83 9.66 3.70
C ASN A 196 -9.05 10.16 2.26
N ASN A 197 -8.14 9.89 1.34
CA ASN A 197 -8.25 10.22 -0.08
C ASN A 197 -8.54 8.97 -0.93
N THR A 198 -9.14 7.95 -0.32
CA THR A 198 -9.46 6.66 -0.95
C THR A 198 -10.95 6.42 -0.96
N HIS A 199 -11.47 5.94 -2.09
CA HIS A 199 -12.84 5.49 -2.21
C HIS A 199 -12.93 4.27 -3.13
N PHE A 200 -13.55 3.21 -2.63
CA PHE A 200 -13.72 1.94 -3.34
C PHE A 200 -15.16 1.83 -3.86
N THR A 201 -15.31 1.59 -5.16
CA THR A 201 -16.60 1.30 -5.82
C THR A 201 -16.67 -0.14 -6.32
N SER A 202 -15.56 -0.88 -6.22
CA SER A 202 -15.49 -2.30 -6.56
C SER A 202 -14.44 -3.01 -5.69
N PRO A 203 -14.58 -4.34 -5.44
CA PRO A 203 -13.57 -5.10 -4.71
C PRO A 203 -12.39 -5.54 -5.58
N HIS A 204 -12.43 -5.34 -6.91
CA HIS A 204 -11.43 -5.79 -7.88
C HIS A 204 -10.56 -4.67 -8.47
N GLY A 205 -11.07 -3.43 -8.56
CA GLY A 205 -10.32 -2.29 -9.06
C GLY A 205 -10.38 -2.06 -10.57
N LEU A 206 -11.37 -2.59 -11.27
CA LEU A 206 -11.69 -2.16 -12.64
C LEU A 206 -12.14 -0.69 -12.63
N ASP A 207 -11.89 -0.01 -13.74
CA ASP A 207 -12.20 1.41 -13.88
C ASP A 207 -13.68 1.72 -13.67
N ASP A 208 -13.95 2.56 -12.69
CA ASP A 208 -15.29 3.06 -12.38
C ASP A 208 -15.22 4.52 -11.93
N VAL A 209 -16.37 5.21 -12.03
CA VAL A 209 -16.49 6.59 -11.57
C VAL A 209 -16.39 6.64 -10.05
N GLY A 210 -15.46 7.44 -9.54
CA GLY A 210 -15.26 7.58 -8.10
C GLY A 210 -14.27 6.57 -7.48
N HIS A 211 -13.84 5.53 -8.20
CA HIS A 211 -12.84 4.58 -7.72
C HIS A 211 -11.44 5.20 -7.75
N HIS A 212 -10.91 5.58 -6.60
CA HIS A 212 -9.62 6.26 -6.53
C HIS A 212 -8.91 6.03 -5.19
N SER A 213 -7.60 6.22 -5.22
CA SER A 213 -6.74 6.32 -4.03
C SER A 213 -5.57 7.27 -4.32
N THR A 214 -4.62 7.34 -3.41
CA THR A 214 -3.33 8.02 -3.57
C THR A 214 -2.19 7.05 -3.33
N ALA A 215 -0.98 7.37 -3.77
CA ALA A 215 0.18 6.52 -3.45
C ALA A 215 0.42 6.45 -1.93
N TYR A 216 0.19 7.56 -1.22
CA TYR A 216 0.28 7.62 0.24
C TYR A 216 -0.75 6.72 0.92
N ASP A 217 -2.03 6.83 0.55
CA ASP A 217 -3.09 6.01 1.15
C ASP A 217 -2.87 4.52 0.86
N MET A 218 -2.43 4.18 -0.36
CA MET A 218 -2.10 2.79 -0.71
C MET A 218 -0.90 2.26 0.10
N ALA A 219 0.07 3.11 0.44
CA ALA A 219 1.16 2.73 1.34
C ALA A 219 0.67 2.49 2.78
N LEU A 220 -0.24 3.33 3.30
CA LEU A 220 -0.88 3.12 4.62
C LEU A 220 -1.68 1.82 4.67
N ILE A 221 -2.53 1.58 3.66
CA ILE A 221 -3.32 0.36 3.53
C ILE A 221 -2.39 -0.87 3.46
N THR A 222 -1.30 -0.77 2.70
CA THR A 222 -0.33 -1.86 2.57
C THR A 222 0.42 -2.09 3.88
N LYS A 223 0.83 -1.03 4.58
CA LYS A 223 1.45 -1.14 5.90
C LYS A 223 0.53 -1.87 6.89
N TYR A 224 -0.76 -1.54 6.88
CA TYR A 224 -1.75 -2.23 7.70
C TYR A 224 -1.85 -3.72 7.33
N ALA A 225 -2.00 -4.04 6.03
CA ALA A 225 -2.11 -5.41 5.54
C ALA A 225 -0.89 -6.27 5.90
N LEU A 226 0.31 -5.70 5.79
CA LEU A 226 1.56 -6.39 6.11
C LEU A 226 1.75 -6.69 7.61
N ASN A 227 0.94 -6.15 8.51
CA ASN A 227 0.87 -6.58 9.91
C ASN A 227 0.02 -7.84 10.11
N ILE A 228 -0.71 -8.31 9.08
CA ILE A 228 -1.49 -9.54 9.13
C ILE A 228 -0.60 -10.71 8.65
N PRO A 229 -0.24 -11.68 9.52
CA PRO A 229 0.73 -12.74 9.16
C PRO A 229 0.34 -13.53 7.91
N VAL A 230 -0.94 -13.90 7.77
CA VAL A 230 -1.45 -14.66 6.61
C VAL A 230 -1.35 -13.84 5.32
N PHE A 231 -1.59 -12.53 5.38
CA PHE A 231 -1.39 -11.67 4.21
C PHE A 231 0.06 -11.72 3.71
N ASN A 232 1.03 -11.59 4.64
CA ASN A 232 2.46 -11.70 4.31
C ASN A 232 2.82 -13.05 3.67
N GLU A 233 2.25 -14.14 4.18
CA GLU A 233 2.47 -15.48 3.64
C GLU A 233 2.00 -15.57 2.18
N ILE A 234 0.80 -15.07 1.90
CA ILE A 234 0.20 -15.16 0.57
C ILE A 234 0.96 -14.27 -0.43
N VAL A 235 1.23 -12.99 -0.10
CA VAL A 235 1.82 -12.04 -1.07
C VAL A 235 3.27 -12.34 -1.44
N LYS A 236 4.03 -13.02 -0.58
CA LYS A 236 5.40 -13.47 -0.89
C LYS A 236 5.45 -14.78 -1.67
N THR A 237 4.34 -15.50 -1.77
CA THR A 237 4.27 -16.77 -2.50
C THR A 237 4.44 -16.53 -3.99
N LYS A 238 5.44 -17.17 -4.61
CA LYS A 238 5.74 -17.03 -6.05
C LYS A 238 4.77 -17.83 -6.91
N SER A 239 4.42 -19.03 -6.48
CA SER A 239 3.45 -19.90 -7.16
C SER A 239 2.89 -20.93 -6.18
N ILE A 240 1.67 -21.39 -6.44
CA ILE A 240 1.00 -22.42 -5.64
C ILE A 240 0.01 -23.19 -6.52
N GLN A 241 -0.20 -24.45 -6.19
CA GLN A 241 -1.28 -25.25 -6.78
C GLN A 241 -2.52 -25.19 -5.88
N VAL A 242 -3.64 -24.78 -6.45
CA VAL A 242 -4.95 -24.74 -5.81
C VAL A 242 -5.90 -25.61 -6.60
N GLY A 243 -6.24 -26.77 -6.05
CA GLY A 243 -6.99 -27.78 -6.79
C GLY A 243 -6.26 -28.19 -8.09
N ASN A 244 -6.92 -28.00 -9.23
CA ASN A 244 -6.35 -28.25 -10.56
C ASN A 244 -5.70 -27.01 -11.21
N ARG A 245 -5.63 -25.87 -10.50
CA ARG A 245 -5.07 -24.61 -11.01
C ARG A 245 -3.66 -24.41 -10.46
N TYR A 246 -2.76 -23.99 -11.35
CA TYR A 246 -1.43 -23.53 -10.98
C TYR A 246 -1.42 -22.00 -11.02
N LEU A 247 -1.36 -21.36 -9.84
CA LEU A 247 -1.40 -19.91 -9.69
C LEU A 247 0.01 -19.37 -9.60
N ASN A 248 0.36 -18.42 -10.47
CA ASN A 248 1.61 -17.67 -10.44
C ASN A 248 1.37 -16.26 -9.97
N ASN A 249 2.30 -15.75 -9.16
CA ASN A 249 2.25 -14.36 -8.72
C ASN A 249 2.65 -13.43 -9.85
N SER A 250 1.79 -12.47 -10.15
CA SER A 250 2.00 -11.46 -11.18
C SER A 250 3.06 -10.41 -10.82
N ASN A 251 3.54 -10.41 -9.57
CA ASN A 251 4.55 -9.47 -9.09
C ASN A 251 5.96 -9.92 -9.48
N GLU A 252 6.51 -9.33 -10.53
CA GLU A 252 7.83 -9.60 -11.04
C GLU A 252 8.97 -9.30 -10.07
N MET A 253 8.76 -8.40 -9.08
CA MET A 253 9.77 -8.04 -8.10
C MET A 253 10.15 -9.21 -7.20
N LEU A 254 9.25 -10.16 -6.95
CA LEU A 254 9.53 -11.36 -6.13
C LEU A 254 10.68 -12.23 -6.67
N THR A 255 11.00 -12.11 -7.96
CA THR A 255 12.07 -12.89 -8.61
C THR A 255 13.22 -12.02 -9.08
N SER A 256 13.02 -10.71 -9.26
CA SER A 256 13.98 -9.81 -9.89
C SER A 256 14.57 -8.74 -8.95
N TYR A 257 14.12 -8.70 -7.68
CA TYR A 257 14.60 -7.72 -6.70
C TYR A 257 14.92 -8.39 -5.37
N GLU A 258 16.14 -8.20 -4.91
CA GLU A 258 16.61 -8.78 -3.64
C GLU A 258 15.81 -8.24 -2.44
N GLY A 259 15.35 -9.15 -1.60
CA GLY A 259 14.57 -8.85 -0.42
C GLY A 259 13.08 -8.58 -0.70
N ALA A 260 12.60 -8.60 -1.96
CA ALA A 260 11.19 -8.42 -2.26
C ALA A 260 10.34 -9.53 -1.63
N ASP A 261 9.30 -9.14 -0.88
CA ASP A 261 8.44 -10.04 -0.12
C ASP A 261 6.93 -9.75 -0.30
N GLY A 262 6.57 -9.00 -1.36
CA GLY A 262 5.20 -8.67 -1.76
C GLY A 262 5.17 -7.52 -2.75
N VAL A 263 4.04 -6.94 -3.16
CA VAL A 263 2.69 -7.13 -2.61
C VAL A 263 1.69 -7.35 -3.74
N LYS A 264 1.46 -6.32 -4.63
CA LYS A 264 0.39 -6.41 -5.63
C LYS A 264 0.66 -5.56 -6.86
N THR A 265 0.35 -6.11 -8.03
CA THR A 265 0.34 -5.42 -9.32
C THR A 265 -1.06 -4.92 -9.65
N GLY A 266 -1.15 -3.94 -10.56
CA GLY A 266 -2.41 -3.47 -11.12
C GLY A 266 -2.25 -2.89 -12.51
N TYR A 267 -3.27 -3.05 -13.34
CA TYR A 267 -3.36 -2.43 -14.65
C TYR A 267 -4.82 -2.23 -15.07
N THR A 268 -5.11 -1.05 -15.54
CA THR A 268 -6.26 -0.72 -16.38
C THR A 268 -5.85 0.37 -17.36
N GLY A 269 -6.62 0.60 -18.42
CA GLY A 269 -6.32 1.67 -19.38
C GLY A 269 -6.24 3.06 -18.74
N ARG A 270 -7.06 3.34 -17.70
CA ARG A 270 -7.07 4.62 -16.99
C ARG A 270 -6.00 4.72 -15.89
N ALA A 271 -5.72 3.61 -15.21
CA ALA A 271 -4.74 3.59 -14.11
C ALA A 271 -3.29 3.51 -14.60
N GLY A 272 -3.04 3.08 -15.84
CA GLY A 272 -1.71 2.70 -16.28
C GLY A 272 -1.18 1.50 -15.48
N ARG A 273 0.11 1.25 -15.52
CA ARG A 273 0.74 0.16 -14.77
C ARG A 273 1.03 0.61 -13.35
N CYS A 274 0.48 -0.11 -12.38
CA CYS A 274 0.62 0.13 -10.94
C CYS A 274 1.34 -1.04 -10.26
N LEU A 275 2.13 -0.74 -9.23
CA LEU A 275 2.83 -1.76 -8.45
C LEU A 275 2.99 -1.29 -7.01
N ILE A 276 2.69 -2.18 -6.08
CA ILE A 276 3.09 -2.08 -4.69
C ILE A 276 4.13 -3.15 -4.44
N THR A 277 5.31 -2.74 -3.98
CA THR A 277 6.39 -3.65 -3.59
C THR A 277 6.71 -3.45 -2.12
N SER A 278 6.85 -4.55 -1.38
CA SER A 278 7.49 -4.57 -0.08
C SER A 278 8.82 -5.30 -0.23
N ALA A 279 9.86 -4.76 0.39
CA ALA A 279 11.18 -5.38 0.40
C ALA A 279 11.84 -5.26 1.77
N THR A 280 12.50 -6.33 2.21
CA THR A 280 13.21 -6.42 3.49
C THR A 280 14.68 -6.75 3.25
N ARG A 281 15.60 -5.90 3.76
CA ARG A 281 17.06 -6.13 3.77
C ARG A 281 17.62 -5.71 5.12
N ASP A 282 18.47 -6.53 5.72
CA ASP A 282 19.14 -6.24 6.99
C ASP A 282 18.17 -5.81 8.11
N GLY A 283 16.99 -6.43 8.18
CA GLY A 283 15.95 -6.10 9.15
C GLY A 283 15.18 -4.80 8.87
N ARG A 284 15.48 -4.08 7.78
CA ARG A 284 14.74 -2.88 7.33
C ARG A 284 13.72 -3.28 6.29
N ARG A 285 12.46 -2.89 6.47
CA ARG A 285 11.39 -3.15 5.51
C ARG A 285 10.82 -1.85 4.99
N PHE A 286 10.80 -1.70 3.67
CA PHE A 286 10.20 -0.54 3.00
C PHE A 286 9.07 -0.96 2.09
N ILE A 287 8.06 -0.08 1.97
CA ILE A 287 6.92 -0.23 1.08
C ILE A 287 7.05 0.83 -0.01
N SER A 288 7.14 0.39 -1.25
CA SER A 288 7.13 1.24 -2.44
C SER A 288 5.79 1.13 -3.15
N VAL A 289 5.18 2.26 -3.49
CA VAL A 289 3.99 2.32 -4.34
C VAL A 289 4.30 3.18 -5.55
N VAL A 290 4.12 2.64 -6.75
CA VAL A 290 4.23 3.37 -8.01
C VAL A 290 2.93 3.25 -8.78
N LEU A 291 2.36 4.39 -9.18
CA LEU A 291 1.08 4.49 -9.88
C LEU A 291 1.26 5.19 -11.22
N PHE A 292 0.53 4.70 -12.23
CA PHE A 292 0.52 5.24 -13.57
C PHE A 292 1.91 5.26 -14.23
N CYS A 293 2.49 4.07 -14.42
CA CYS A 293 3.67 3.87 -15.27
C CYS A 293 3.24 3.46 -16.68
N ASP A 294 4.07 3.79 -17.67
CA ASP A 294 3.75 3.56 -19.09
C ASP A 294 3.80 2.08 -19.49
N SER A 295 4.68 1.31 -18.86
CA SER A 295 4.86 -0.11 -19.17
C SER A 295 5.14 -0.96 -17.93
N ARG A 296 5.03 -2.29 -18.12
CA ARG A 296 5.36 -3.27 -17.08
C ARG A 296 6.82 -3.15 -16.61
N SER A 297 7.76 -3.02 -17.55
CA SER A 297 9.17 -2.82 -17.23
C SER A 297 9.42 -1.51 -16.49
N GLN A 298 8.72 -0.43 -16.86
CA GLN A 298 8.87 0.88 -16.22
C GLN A 298 8.33 0.90 -14.78
N ARG A 299 7.24 0.19 -14.47
CA ARG A 299 6.76 0.09 -13.09
C ARG A 299 7.76 -0.63 -12.19
N ALA A 300 8.33 -1.75 -12.68
CA ALA A 300 9.34 -2.51 -11.95
C ALA A 300 10.63 -1.70 -11.77
N LEU A 301 11.12 -1.06 -12.83
CA LEU A 301 12.30 -0.20 -12.78
C LEU A 301 12.10 1.00 -11.84
N SER A 302 10.95 1.65 -11.89
CA SER A 302 10.63 2.77 -10.99
C SER A 302 10.63 2.32 -9.53
N SER A 303 9.97 1.19 -9.22
CA SER A 303 9.95 0.63 -7.87
C SER A 303 11.35 0.25 -7.39
N LYS A 304 12.17 -0.39 -8.26
CA LYS A 304 13.56 -0.74 -7.97
C LYS A 304 14.39 0.50 -7.64
N LYS A 305 14.37 1.53 -8.49
CA LYS A 305 15.16 2.76 -8.31
C LYS A 305 14.88 3.44 -6.96
N ILE A 306 13.61 3.63 -6.60
CA ILE A 306 13.25 4.28 -5.32
C ILE A 306 13.56 3.41 -4.10
N LEU A 307 13.49 2.09 -4.22
CA LEU A 307 13.90 1.17 -3.15
C LEU A 307 15.43 1.13 -2.99
N ASP A 308 16.20 1.05 -4.09
CA ASP A 308 17.66 1.08 -4.04
C ASP A 308 18.18 2.40 -3.45
N TYR A 309 17.59 3.54 -3.86
CA TYR A 309 17.84 4.85 -3.26
C TYR A 309 17.61 4.81 -1.75
N THR A 310 16.46 4.27 -1.32
CA THR A 310 16.10 4.21 0.10
C THR A 310 17.06 3.30 0.89
N PHE A 311 17.34 2.08 0.40
CA PHE A 311 18.23 1.14 1.10
C PHE A 311 19.68 1.63 1.17
N SER A 312 20.13 2.41 0.17
CA SER A 312 21.52 2.93 0.13
C SER A 312 21.76 4.08 1.09
N LEU A 313 20.75 4.91 1.39
CA LEU A 313 20.94 6.14 2.15
C LEU A 313 20.33 6.11 3.56
N TYR A 314 19.23 5.35 3.79
CA TYR A 314 18.48 5.41 5.02
C TYR A 314 18.74 4.21 5.93
N TYR A 315 19.30 4.46 7.10
CA TYR A 315 19.66 3.45 8.10
C TYR A 315 18.92 3.72 9.41
N PRO A 316 18.63 2.67 10.23
CA PRO A 316 18.06 2.87 11.55
C PRO A 316 19.02 3.67 12.42
N ARG A 317 18.58 4.84 12.88
CA ARG A 317 19.32 5.69 13.84
C ARG A 317 18.50 5.84 15.10
N THR A 318 19.08 5.50 16.24
CA THR A 318 18.47 5.76 17.53
C THR A 318 18.69 7.23 17.87
N ILE A 319 17.60 8.01 17.85
CA ILE A 319 17.63 9.46 18.07
C ILE A 319 17.18 9.86 19.47
N ILE A 320 16.40 9.02 20.11
CA ILE A 320 16.03 9.15 21.51
C ILE A 320 16.26 7.80 22.19
N SER A 321 16.98 7.81 23.30
CA SER A 321 17.12 6.63 24.16
C SER A 321 16.25 6.78 25.40
N SER A 322 15.60 5.70 25.83
CA SER A 322 14.92 5.67 27.12
C SER A 322 15.98 5.81 28.22
N GLN A 323 15.99 6.96 28.90
CA GLN A 323 17.01 7.30 29.88
C GLN A 323 16.49 8.29 30.92
N TYR A 324 17.22 8.38 32.04
CA TYR A 324 17.04 9.42 33.03
C TYR A 324 17.50 10.79 32.49
N LEU A 325 16.62 11.78 32.61
CA LEU A 325 16.90 13.15 32.14
C LEU A 325 17.26 14.12 33.26
N GLY A 326 17.01 13.77 34.52
CA GLY A 326 17.17 14.67 35.64
C GLY A 326 15.99 14.63 36.60
N SER A 327 15.78 15.70 37.35
CA SER A 327 14.66 15.82 38.28
C SER A 327 13.96 17.16 38.12
N LEU A 328 12.62 17.14 38.20
CA LEU A 328 11.79 18.35 38.25
C LEU A 328 11.48 18.74 39.67
N PRO A 329 11.46 20.04 39.99
CA PRO A 329 10.98 20.56 41.27
C PRO A 329 9.52 20.18 41.50
N VAL A 330 9.19 19.86 42.76
CA VAL A 330 7.83 19.49 43.16
C VAL A 330 7.35 20.46 44.25
N GLU A 331 6.22 21.09 43.95
CA GLU A 331 5.52 21.90 44.95
C GLU A 331 4.46 21.09 45.70
N LYS A 332 4.22 21.45 46.95
CA LYS A 332 3.21 20.83 47.83
C LYS A 332 3.41 19.33 48.06
N GLY A 333 4.57 18.78 47.71
CA GLY A 333 4.90 17.37 47.88
C GLY A 333 5.72 17.10 49.13
N PHE A 334 5.71 15.84 49.60
CA PHE A 334 6.64 15.40 50.66
C PHE A 334 8.09 15.44 50.21
N GLU A 335 8.31 15.25 48.91
CA GLU A 335 9.62 15.36 48.32
C GLU A 335 9.70 16.62 47.45
N LYS A 336 10.88 17.27 47.45
CA LYS A 336 11.11 18.53 46.75
C LYS A 336 11.38 18.35 45.25
N SER A 337 11.61 17.12 44.77
CA SER A 337 11.86 16.81 43.35
C SER A 337 11.42 15.40 43.00
N VAL A 338 11.08 15.18 41.72
CA VAL A 338 10.75 13.91 41.15
C VAL A 338 11.70 13.59 39.99
N PRO A 339 12.30 12.38 39.95
CA PRO A 339 13.11 11.95 38.78
C PRO A 339 12.22 11.81 37.55
N ILE A 340 12.74 12.22 36.38
CA ILE A 340 12.04 12.16 35.12
C ILE A 340 12.82 11.35 34.10
N TYR A 341 12.09 10.61 33.26
CA TYR A 341 12.63 9.66 32.26
C TYR A 341 11.96 9.85 30.92
N VAL A 342 12.70 9.65 29.84
CA VAL A 342 12.14 9.44 28.50
C VAL A 342 11.42 8.09 28.48
N GLU A 343 10.18 8.08 27.99
CA GLU A 343 9.35 6.86 28.01
C GLU A 343 9.89 5.75 27.13
N LYS A 344 10.26 6.07 25.90
CA LYS A 344 10.60 5.09 24.86
C LYS A 344 11.86 5.48 24.08
N THR A 345 12.65 4.47 23.74
CA THR A 345 13.66 4.58 22.70
C THR A 345 12.97 4.75 21.35
N ILE A 346 13.39 5.75 20.57
CA ILE A 346 12.89 6.00 19.21
C ILE A 346 14.04 5.83 18.22
N THR A 347 13.83 4.92 17.28
CA THR A 347 14.74 4.67 16.16
C THR A 347 13.99 4.98 14.87
N LEU A 348 14.58 5.81 14.01
CA LEU A 348 14.01 6.17 12.70
C LEU A 348 15.01 5.84 11.58
N PRO A 349 14.53 5.50 10.38
CA PRO A 349 15.38 5.46 9.20
C PRO A 349 15.77 6.90 8.82
N LEU A 350 17.07 7.20 8.85
CA LEU A 350 17.62 8.53 8.58
C LEU A 350 18.86 8.40 7.71
N SER A 351 19.04 9.38 6.80
CA SER A 351 20.31 9.58 6.09
C SER A 351 21.33 10.29 6.99
N ASP A 352 22.60 10.23 6.62
CA ASP A 352 23.65 10.92 7.36
C ASP A 352 23.47 12.45 7.32
N GLU A 353 22.98 12.99 6.22
CA GLU A 353 22.64 14.40 6.08
C GLU A 353 21.51 14.83 7.02
N GLU A 354 20.46 14.00 7.10
CA GLU A 354 19.34 14.25 8.03
C GLU A 354 19.81 14.19 9.48
N VAL A 355 20.64 13.20 9.84
CA VAL A 355 21.19 13.10 11.20
C VAL A 355 21.95 14.36 11.59
N ALA A 356 22.73 14.94 10.65
CA ALA A 356 23.47 16.17 10.90
C ALA A 356 22.55 17.40 11.07
N ALA A 357 21.35 17.37 10.49
CA ALA A 357 20.36 18.46 10.54
C ALA A 357 19.32 18.32 11.67
N LEU A 358 19.36 17.23 12.46
CA LEU A 358 18.42 17.01 13.56
C LEU A 358 18.69 17.97 14.72
N TYR A 359 17.59 18.43 15.33
CA TYR A 359 17.67 19.06 16.65
C TYR A 359 16.50 18.59 17.53
N THR A 360 16.70 18.71 18.85
CA THR A 360 15.70 18.29 19.83
C THR A 360 15.21 19.49 20.63
N LYS A 361 13.92 19.46 20.98
CA LYS A 361 13.30 20.45 21.86
C LYS A 361 12.65 19.74 23.04
N LEU A 362 13.09 20.13 24.24
CA LEU A 362 12.54 19.65 25.48
C LEU A 362 11.48 20.63 25.99
N SER A 363 10.26 20.16 26.22
CA SER A 363 9.15 20.93 26.79
C SER A 363 8.82 20.36 28.17
N LEU A 364 9.25 21.08 29.23
CA LEU A 364 9.01 20.75 30.63
C LEU A 364 8.45 21.98 31.33
N PRO A 365 7.58 21.84 32.35
CA PRO A 365 7.21 22.91 33.24
C PRO A 365 8.38 23.21 34.21
N ASP A 366 8.44 24.43 34.75
CA ASP A 366 9.45 24.82 35.74
C ASP A 366 9.32 24.01 37.04
N TYR A 367 8.10 23.63 37.41
CA TYR A 367 7.76 22.78 38.55
C TYR A 367 6.46 22.02 38.30
N ILE A 368 6.22 20.97 39.09
CA ILE A 368 4.95 20.21 39.08
C ILE A 368 4.37 20.18 40.51
N GLN A 369 3.04 20.16 40.62
CA GLN A 369 2.34 20.10 41.89
C GLN A 369 2.01 18.66 42.31
N ALA A 370 2.27 18.33 43.58
CA ALA A 370 1.78 17.06 44.15
C ALA A 370 0.24 17.11 44.31
N PRO A 371 -0.47 15.97 44.25
CA PRO A 371 0.08 14.62 44.18
C PRO A 371 0.54 14.25 42.78
N ILE A 372 1.63 13.48 42.67
CA ILE A 372 2.18 12.96 41.40
C ILE A 372 2.03 11.44 41.42
N THR A 373 1.61 10.89 40.31
CA THR A 373 1.54 9.42 40.11
C THR A 373 2.76 8.98 39.28
N GLU A 374 3.39 7.90 39.68
CA GLU A 374 4.45 7.26 38.89
C GLU A 374 3.98 7.03 37.45
N LYS A 375 4.86 7.25 36.49
CA LYS A 375 4.60 7.16 35.04
C LYS A 375 3.61 8.21 34.50
N SER A 376 3.12 9.17 35.26
CA SER A 376 2.35 10.28 34.71
C SER A 376 3.23 11.11 33.76
N VAL A 377 2.61 11.61 32.68
CA VAL A 377 3.31 12.48 31.70
C VAL A 377 3.54 13.84 32.32
N VAL A 378 4.79 14.32 32.31
CA VAL A 378 5.23 15.60 32.88
C VAL A 378 5.82 16.52 31.82
N GLY A 379 6.02 16.06 30.60
CA GLY A 379 6.54 16.85 29.50
C GLY A 379 6.68 16.05 28.21
N THR A 380 7.31 16.66 27.21
CA THR A 380 7.52 16.08 25.89
C THR A 380 8.93 16.42 25.38
N LEU A 381 9.57 15.43 24.75
CA LEU A 381 10.78 15.57 23.97
C LEU A 381 10.42 15.44 22.50
N SER A 382 10.54 16.51 21.72
CA SER A 382 10.25 16.54 20.28
C SER A 382 11.55 16.57 19.49
N VAL A 383 11.61 15.82 18.39
CA VAL A 383 12.74 15.79 17.43
C VAL A 383 12.31 16.42 16.13
N TYR A 384 13.09 17.34 15.64
CA TYR A 384 12.84 18.13 14.45
C TYR A 384 13.86 17.85 13.35
N LEU A 385 13.39 17.90 12.12
CA LEU A 385 14.21 18.03 10.91
C LEU A 385 13.72 19.28 10.17
N GLY A 386 14.50 20.35 10.18
CA GLY A 386 14.01 21.67 9.79
C GLY A 386 12.81 22.08 10.65
N ASP A 387 11.73 22.56 10.03
CA ASP A 387 10.51 22.96 10.75
C ASP A 387 9.53 21.80 11.02
N LYS A 388 9.87 20.58 10.58
CA LYS A 388 8.98 19.40 10.69
C LYS A 388 9.33 18.59 11.93
N ILE A 389 8.31 18.27 12.74
CA ILE A 389 8.43 17.29 13.81
C ILE A 389 8.49 15.89 13.19
N LEU A 390 9.58 15.17 13.44
CA LEU A 390 9.73 13.78 13.01
C LEU A 390 9.08 12.81 13.99
N CYS A 391 9.27 13.05 15.30
CA CYS A 391 8.68 12.23 16.33
C CYS A 391 8.70 12.95 17.67
N GLU A 392 7.92 12.41 18.61
CA GLU A 392 7.84 12.89 20.00
C GLU A 392 7.88 11.71 20.96
N SER A 393 8.45 11.94 22.14
CA SER A 393 8.42 11.00 23.26
C SER A 393 7.92 11.70 24.50
N SER A 394 7.01 11.05 25.21
CA SER A 394 6.57 11.52 26.52
C SER A 394 7.68 11.42 27.55
N ILE A 395 7.77 12.42 28.40
CA ILE A 395 8.62 12.40 29.60
C ILE A 395 7.72 12.05 30.76
N ARG A 396 8.14 11.09 31.58
CA ARG A 396 7.34 10.55 32.68
C ARG A 396 8.02 10.71 34.04
N ALA A 397 7.17 10.87 35.06
CA ALA A 397 7.60 10.86 36.47
C ALA A 397 8.06 9.43 36.86
N GLY A 398 9.24 9.34 37.49
CA GLY A 398 9.85 8.05 37.88
C GLY A 398 9.34 7.51 39.20
N LYS A 399 8.56 8.28 39.96
CA LYS A 399 7.94 7.84 41.22
C LYS A 399 6.70 8.65 41.56
N SER A 400 5.88 8.09 42.46
CA SER A 400 4.74 8.80 43.03
C SER A 400 5.17 9.68 44.18
N ILE A 401 4.60 10.90 44.27
CA ILE A 401 4.81 11.83 45.40
C ILE A 401 3.45 12.21 45.97
N LYS A 402 3.26 12.03 47.29
CA LYS A 402 2.05 12.42 47.98
C LYS A 402 2.07 13.94 48.28
N GLN A 403 0.89 14.54 48.27
CA GLN A 403 0.73 15.93 48.68
C GLN A 403 0.84 16.06 50.22
N LYS A 404 1.49 17.12 50.71
CA LYS A 404 1.51 17.46 52.11
C LYS A 404 0.14 17.93 52.58
N THR A 405 -0.25 17.53 53.76
CA THR A 405 -1.44 18.05 54.46
C THR A 405 -1.14 19.39 55.10
N ILE A 406 -2.16 20.17 55.44
CA ILE A 406 -2.02 21.47 56.13
C ILE A 406 -1.21 21.31 57.41
N LEU A 407 -1.44 20.26 58.20
CA LEU A 407 -0.70 19.99 59.43
C LEU A 407 0.80 19.81 59.18
N GLN A 408 1.17 19.16 58.11
CA GLN A 408 2.59 18.96 57.73
C GLN A 408 3.27 20.25 57.32
N TYR A 409 2.58 21.18 56.70
CA TYR A 409 3.11 22.51 56.43
C TYR A 409 3.39 23.27 57.75
N PHE A 410 2.50 23.20 58.72
CA PHE A 410 2.75 23.81 60.05
C PHE A 410 3.97 23.22 60.74
N ILE A 411 4.14 21.90 60.67
CA ILE A 411 5.30 21.21 61.25
C ILE A 411 6.60 21.68 60.55
N ASP A 412 6.62 21.74 59.23
CA ASP A 412 7.80 22.17 58.45
C ASP A 412 8.20 23.61 58.82
N VAL A 413 7.25 24.56 58.88
CA VAL A 413 7.49 25.95 59.26
C VAL A 413 7.98 26.02 60.70
N PHE A 414 7.45 25.24 61.64
CA PHE A 414 7.88 25.20 63.03
C PHE A 414 9.31 24.67 63.19
N ILE A 415 9.68 23.66 62.42
CA ILE A 415 11.04 23.10 62.38
C ILE A 415 12.03 24.16 61.83
N GLU A 416 11.71 24.79 60.68
CA GLU A 416 12.52 25.85 60.10
C GLU A 416 12.71 27.03 61.07
N TRP A 417 11.66 27.41 61.81
CA TRP A 417 11.75 28.44 62.84
C TRP A 417 12.68 28.07 64.01
N LEU A 418 12.63 26.79 64.47
CA LEU A 418 13.53 26.28 65.52
C LEU A 418 14.99 26.23 65.06
N GLU A 419 15.27 26.02 63.75
CA GLU A 419 16.64 26.07 63.22
C GLU A 419 17.18 27.47 63.10
N LEU A 420 16.33 28.47 62.88
CA LEU A 420 16.71 29.90 62.86
C LEU A 420 16.98 30.51 64.26
N VAL A 421 16.49 29.87 65.32
CA VAL A 421 16.63 30.33 66.71
C VAL A 421 17.88 29.72 67.41
N LYS A 422 18.53 28.75 66.76
CA LYS A 422 19.82 28.19 67.16
C LYS A 422 20.98 29.00 66.59
#